data_034f0c9ab5a3a2a3e5b984a28caad065
#
_entry.id   034f0c9ab5a3a2a3e5b984a28caad065
#
_cell.length_a   1.000
_cell.length_b   1.000
_cell.length_c   1.000
_cell.angle_alpha   90.00
_cell.angle_beta   90.00
_cell.angle_gamma   90.00
#
_symmetry.space_group_name_H-M   'P 1'
#
loop_
_entity.id
_entity.type
_entity.pdbx_description
1 polymer ?
#
loop_
_entity_poly.entity_id
_entity_poly.type
_entity_poly.pdbx_seq_one_letter_code
_entity_poly.pdbx_strand_id
1 'polypeptide(L)'
;MVYNVGVKQEYTPLIYLCGGLSAMITAQITGKIADRYGKRQVFVASALVSTIFIFFITNMPTMPLFIVLLTFALWFSTATGRTVPGQAMTTQAVNAETRGSFMSLNSCVQSLGSGLATLASGWITYSDSNYAIHNYNILGYISIIVILMSVAMAYRLDRLIMLHFTVKA
;
A
#
# COMPACT_ATOMS: atom_id res chain seq x y z
N MET A 1 11.79 9.43 10.36
CA MET A 1 11.33 10.05 9.10
C MET A 1 11.06 11.55 9.26
N VAL A 2 10.22 11.98 10.18
CA VAL A 2 9.88 13.39 10.42
C VAL A 2 11.15 14.24 10.58
N TYR A 3 12.14 13.76 11.33
CA TYR A 3 13.43 14.43 11.50
C TYR A 3 14.27 14.48 10.21
N ASN A 4 14.21 13.46 9.35
CA ASN A 4 14.96 13.44 8.09
C ASN A 4 14.43 14.49 7.07
N VAL A 5 13.15 14.83 7.17
CA VAL A 5 12.47 15.79 6.27
C VAL A 5 12.44 17.20 6.88
N GLY A 6 12.90 17.37 8.13
CA GLY A 6 12.92 18.68 8.81
C GLY A 6 11.54 19.17 9.30
N VAL A 7 10.55 18.28 9.38
CA VAL A 7 9.21 18.59 9.90
C VAL A 7 9.19 18.39 11.41
N LYS A 8 8.62 19.32 12.15
CA LYS A 8 8.46 19.18 13.61
C LYS A 8 7.52 18.03 13.93
N GLN A 9 7.83 17.28 14.99
CA GLN A 9 7.04 16.13 15.43
C GLN A 9 5.57 16.46 15.72
N GLU A 10 5.29 17.69 16.14
CA GLU A 10 3.94 18.22 16.39
C GLU A 10 3.01 18.14 15.17
N TYR A 11 3.55 18.16 13.93
CA TYR A 11 2.78 18.06 12.69
C TYR A 11 2.53 16.62 12.23
N THR A 12 3.06 15.61 12.93
CA THR A 12 2.82 14.20 12.59
C THR A 12 1.33 13.83 12.59
N PRO A 13 0.51 14.23 13.59
CA PRO A 13 -0.93 13.94 13.56
C PRO A 13 -1.62 14.57 12.34
N LEU A 14 -1.17 15.76 11.91
CA LEU A 14 -1.74 16.44 10.74
C LEU A 14 -1.45 15.68 9.44
N ILE A 15 -0.26 15.08 9.31
CA ILE A 15 0.10 14.23 8.16
C ILE A 15 -0.85 13.02 8.07
N TYR A 16 -1.08 12.35 9.19
CA TYR A 16 -2.00 11.20 9.23
C TYR A 16 -3.46 11.60 9.00
N LEU A 17 -3.88 12.76 9.51
CA LEU A 17 -5.23 13.27 9.30
C LEU A 17 -5.47 13.55 7.80
N CYS A 18 -4.59 14.32 7.16
CA CYS A 18 -4.68 14.61 5.73
C CYS A 18 -4.61 13.32 4.89
N GLY A 19 -3.70 12.42 5.25
CA GLY A 19 -3.57 11.12 4.60
C GLY A 19 -4.83 10.25 4.77
N GLY A 20 -5.40 10.19 5.96
CA GLY A 20 -6.61 9.43 6.25
C GLY A 20 -7.84 9.98 5.51
N LEU A 21 -8.03 11.30 5.48
CA LEU A 21 -9.12 11.92 4.73
C LEU A 21 -8.98 11.66 3.22
N SER A 22 -7.77 11.80 2.67
CA SER A 22 -7.52 11.50 1.26
C SER A 22 -7.76 10.03 0.93
N ALA A 23 -7.36 9.11 1.80
CA ALA A 23 -7.62 7.67 1.67
C ALA A 23 -9.12 7.34 1.69
N MET A 24 -9.89 7.99 2.57
CA MET A 24 -11.34 7.80 2.66
C MET A 24 -12.05 8.19 1.36
N ILE A 25 -11.70 9.35 0.81
CA ILE A 25 -12.25 9.82 -0.48
C ILE A 25 -11.82 8.87 -1.62
N THR A 26 -10.55 8.51 -1.64
CA THR A 26 -10.00 7.63 -2.68
C THR A 26 -10.60 6.24 -2.64
N ALA A 27 -10.90 5.68 -1.47
CA ALA A 27 -11.53 4.37 -1.35
C ALA A 27 -12.86 4.29 -2.11
N GLN A 28 -13.70 5.31 -1.97
CA GLN A 28 -15.00 5.36 -2.65
C GLN A 28 -14.86 5.52 -4.17
N ILE A 29 -13.95 6.38 -4.60
CA ILE A 29 -13.69 6.62 -6.03
C ILE A 29 -13.08 5.37 -6.67
N THR A 30 -12.09 4.77 -6.00
CA THR A 30 -11.40 3.56 -6.50
C THR A 30 -12.33 2.37 -6.61
N GLY A 31 -13.26 2.18 -5.67
CA GLY A 31 -14.27 1.13 -5.77
C GLY A 31 -15.08 1.26 -7.07
N LYS A 32 -15.64 2.44 -7.34
CA LYS A 32 -16.42 2.71 -8.57
C LYS A 32 -15.58 2.53 -9.84
N ILE A 33 -14.33 2.99 -9.82
CA ILE A 33 -13.43 2.85 -10.97
C ILE A 33 -13.07 1.38 -11.20
N ALA A 34 -12.82 0.63 -10.13
CA ALA A 34 -12.49 -0.79 -10.20
C ALA A 34 -13.65 -1.64 -10.73
N ASP A 35 -14.89 -1.28 -10.41
CA ASP A 35 -16.07 -1.95 -10.94
C ASP A 35 -16.29 -1.64 -12.44
N ARG A 36 -15.92 -0.42 -12.90
CA ARG A 36 -16.10 0.00 -14.30
C ARG A 36 -14.97 -0.47 -15.22
N TYR A 37 -13.71 -0.36 -14.79
CA TYR A 37 -12.54 -0.61 -15.63
C TYR A 37 -11.85 -1.94 -15.34
N GLY A 38 -12.31 -2.66 -14.32
CA GLY A 38 -11.73 -3.93 -13.89
C GLY A 38 -10.74 -3.78 -12.74
N LYS A 39 -10.90 -4.66 -11.75
CA LYS A 39 -10.16 -4.61 -10.47
C LYS A 39 -8.65 -4.76 -10.66
N ARG A 40 -8.22 -5.67 -11.55
CA ARG A 40 -6.80 -5.87 -11.86
C ARG A 40 -6.15 -4.61 -12.43
N GLN A 41 -6.80 -3.94 -13.40
CA GLN A 41 -6.23 -2.77 -14.05
C GLN A 41 -6.03 -1.63 -13.06
N VAL A 42 -7.03 -1.38 -12.21
CA VAL A 42 -6.96 -0.34 -11.18
C VAL A 42 -5.91 -0.69 -10.12
N PHE A 43 -5.81 -1.95 -9.71
CA PHE A 43 -4.77 -2.42 -8.80
C PHE A 43 -3.37 -2.15 -9.36
N VAL A 44 -3.11 -2.57 -10.60
CA VAL A 44 -1.81 -2.41 -11.27
C VAL A 44 -1.45 -0.93 -11.44
N ALA A 45 -2.39 -0.11 -11.94
CA ALA A 45 -2.16 1.32 -12.10
C ALA A 45 -1.82 2.00 -10.76
N SER A 46 -2.61 1.72 -9.71
CA SER A 46 -2.36 2.27 -8.37
C SER A 46 -1.04 1.77 -7.77
N ALA A 47 -0.66 0.50 -8.02
CA ALA A 47 0.60 -0.06 -7.56
C ALA A 47 1.80 0.63 -8.22
N LEU A 48 1.75 0.86 -9.53
CA LEU A 48 2.82 1.55 -10.26
C LEU A 48 2.96 3.00 -9.80
N VAL A 49 1.85 3.73 -9.65
CA VAL A 49 1.87 5.10 -9.14
C VAL A 49 2.38 5.14 -7.70
N SER A 50 1.98 4.19 -6.85
CA SER A 50 2.47 4.06 -5.47
C SER A 50 4.00 3.88 -5.41
N THR A 51 4.59 3.16 -6.36
CA THR A 51 6.04 2.97 -6.46
C THR A 51 6.78 4.29 -6.62
N ILE A 52 6.25 5.21 -7.45
CA ILE A 52 6.82 6.54 -7.66
C ILE A 52 6.82 7.33 -6.35
N PHE A 53 5.69 7.33 -5.62
CA PHE A 53 5.61 8.04 -4.34
C PHE A 53 6.51 7.43 -3.26
N ILE A 54 6.64 6.11 -3.20
CA ILE A 54 7.56 5.44 -2.26
C ILE A 54 9.00 5.88 -2.56
N PHE A 55 9.42 5.84 -3.82
CA PHE A 55 10.75 6.30 -4.21
C PHE A 55 10.99 7.77 -3.81
N PHE A 56 10.00 8.64 -4.07
CA PHE A 56 10.09 10.05 -3.72
C PHE A 56 10.18 10.26 -2.20
N ILE A 57 9.31 9.61 -1.41
CA ILE A 57 9.26 9.73 0.04
C ILE A 57 10.54 9.21 0.70
N THR A 58 11.11 8.11 0.20
CA THR A 58 12.31 7.51 0.79
C THR A 58 13.60 8.27 0.48
N ASN A 59 13.60 9.08 -0.58
CA ASN A 59 14.72 9.94 -0.96
C ASN A 59 14.42 11.43 -0.78
N MET A 60 13.38 11.78 -0.02
CA MET A 60 12.93 13.14 0.14
C MET A 60 13.93 13.97 0.97
N PRO A 61 14.46 15.10 0.43
CA PRO A 61 15.25 16.06 1.19
C PRO A 61 14.35 16.86 2.15
N THR A 62 14.93 17.78 2.92
CA THR A 62 14.18 18.72 3.75
C THR A 62 13.29 19.59 2.87
N MET A 63 11.98 19.57 3.12
CA MET A 63 10.98 20.29 2.32
C MET A 63 9.97 21.02 3.19
N PRO A 64 9.30 22.07 2.65
CA PRO A 64 8.21 22.77 3.34
C PRO A 64 7.08 21.80 3.71
N LEU A 65 6.45 22.03 4.87
CA LEU A 65 5.38 21.21 5.40
C LEU A 65 4.25 20.93 4.39
N PHE A 66 3.88 21.92 3.59
CA PHE A 66 2.82 21.78 2.59
C PHE A 66 3.12 20.70 1.54
N ILE A 67 4.35 20.64 1.04
CA ILE A 67 4.78 19.61 0.07
C ILE A 67 4.77 18.22 0.72
N VAL A 68 5.21 18.14 1.98
CA VAL A 68 5.16 16.89 2.74
C VAL A 68 3.73 16.41 2.91
N LEU A 69 2.81 17.27 3.34
CA LEU A 69 1.38 16.93 3.49
C LEU A 69 0.77 16.43 2.17
N LEU A 70 1.04 17.13 1.07
CA LEU A 70 0.53 16.77 -0.24
C LEU A 70 1.07 15.40 -0.71
N THR A 71 2.38 15.19 -0.56
CA THR A 71 3.03 13.92 -0.94
C THR A 71 2.49 12.75 -0.15
N PHE A 72 2.32 12.90 1.16
CA PHE A 72 1.73 11.87 2.00
C PHE A 72 0.27 11.62 1.68
N ALA A 73 -0.54 12.66 1.46
CA ALA A 73 -1.93 12.51 1.05
C ALA A 73 -2.06 11.71 -0.26
N LEU A 74 -1.23 12.01 -1.25
CA LEU A 74 -1.19 11.28 -2.51
C LEU A 74 -0.69 9.83 -2.33
N TRP A 75 0.31 9.61 -1.49
CA TRP A 75 0.78 8.25 -1.17
C TRP A 75 -0.30 7.41 -0.48
N PHE A 76 -1.00 7.96 0.52
CA PHE A 76 -2.13 7.29 1.18
C PHE A 76 -3.25 6.96 0.18
N SER A 77 -3.54 7.90 -0.73
CA SER A 77 -4.52 7.70 -1.81
C SER A 77 -4.13 6.53 -2.71
N THR A 78 -2.89 6.48 -3.19
CA THR A 78 -2.43 5.39 -4.06
C THR A 78 -2.31 4.06 -3.33
N ALA A 79 -1.93 4.06 -2.06
CA ALA A 79 -1.93 2.87 -1.21
C ALA A 79 -3.34 2.29 -1.05
N THR A 80 -4.33 3.15 -0.79
CA THR A 80 -5.76 2.76 -0.71
C THR A 80 -6.27 2.31 -2.07
N GLY A 81 -5.90 3.01 -3.14
CA GLY A 81 -6.22 2.66 -4.53
C GLY A 81 -5.74 1.28 -4.95
N ARG A 82 -4.70 0.75 -4.31
CA ARG A 82 -4.21 -0.62 -4.46
C ARG A 82 -4.94 -1.61 -3.55
N THR A 83 -5.18 -1.22 -2.30
CA THR A 83 -5.72 -2.12 -1.27
C THR A 83 -7.18 -2.51 -1.58
N VAL A 84 -8.01 -1.56 -1.98
CA VAL A 84 -9.44 -1.79 -2.27
C VAL A 84 -9.65 -2.83 -3.38
N PRO A 85 -9.12 -2.66 -4.61
CA PRO A 85 -9.28 -3.66 -5.65
C PRO A 85 -8.56 -4.97 -5.33
N GLY A 86 -7.42 -4.93 -4.62
CA GLY A 86 -6.70 -6.12 -4.19
C GLY A 86 -7.55 -7.01 -3.28
N GLN A 87 -8.19 -6.45 -2.27
CA GLN A 87 -9.11 -7.19 -1.40
C GLN A 87 -10.34 -7.70 -2.16
N ALA A 88 -10.89 -6.90 -3.08
CA ALA A 88 -12.02 -7.32 -3.90
C ALA A 88 -11.68 -8.50 -4.82
N MET A 89 -10.49 -8.54 -5.41
CA MET A 89 -10.01 -9.68 -6.22
C MET A 89 -9.84 -10.94 -5.35
N THR A 90 -9.23 -10.80 -4.18
CA THR A 90 -8.99 -11.89 -3.23
C THR A 90 -10.31 -12.50 -2.75
N THR A 91 -11.32 -11.65 -2.45
CA THR A 91 -12.64 -12.11 -2.01
C THR A 91 -13.43 -12.82 -3.11
N GLN A 92 -13.25 -12.42 -4.37
CA GLN A 92 -13.90 -13.07 -5.51
C GLN A 92 -13.35 -14.46 -5.84
N ALA A 93 -12.12 -14.75 -5.43
CA ALA A 93 -11.50 -16.06 -5.66
C ALA A 93 -12.09 -17.18 -4.80
N VAL A 94 -13.01 -16.87 -3.86
CA VAL A 94 -13.51 -17.81 -2.86
C VAL A 94 -15.04 -17.89 -2.90
N ASN A 95 -15.58 -19.11 -2.75
CA ASN A 95 -17.03 -19.35 -2.69
C ASN A 95 -17.68 -18.64 -1.48
N ALA A 96 -18.95 -18.27 -1.62
CA ALA A 96 -19.69 -17.54 -0.59
C ALA A 96 -19.71 -18.27 0.77
N GLU A 97 -19.84 -19.58 0.76
CA GLU A 97 -19.91 -20.43 1.97
C GLU A 97 -18.62 -20.41 2.80
N THR A 98 -17.46 -20.36 2.15
CA THR A 98 -16.13 -20.42 2.81
C THR A 98 -15.49 -19.04 2.96
N ARG A 99 -16.16 -17.98 2.49
CA ARG A 99 -15.60 -16.62 2.46
C ARG A 99 -15.24 -16.09 3.85
N GLY A 100 -16.06 -16.37 4.87
CA GLY A 100 -15.78 -15.94 6.24
C GLY A 100 -14.49 -16.52 6.80
N SER A 101 -14.32 -17.83 6.70
CA SER A 101 -13.10 -18.54 7.15
C SER A 101 -11.86 -18.08 6.38
N PHE A 102 -12.01 -17.88 5.07
CA PHE A 102 -10.93 -17.38 4.23
C PHE A 102 -10.51 -15.96 4.61
N MET A 103 -11.45 -15.06 4.88
CA MET A 103 -11.13 -13.68 5.28
C MET A 103 -10.44 -13.63 6.64
N SER A 104 -10.83 -14.50 7.58
CA SER A 104 -10.14 -14.62 8.88
C SER A 104 -8.69 -15.09 8.69
N LEU A 105 -8.47 -16.12 7.88
CA LEU A 105 -7.12 -16.61 7.57
C LEU A 105 -6.29 -15.55 6.86
N ASN A 106 -6.87 -14.86 5.89
CA ASN A 106 -6.21 -13.76 5.18
C ASN A 106 -5.78 -12.64 6.13
N SER A 107 -6.63 -12.28 7.10
CA SER A 107 -6.30 -11.26 8.11
C SER A 107 -5.15 -11.72 9.02
N CYS A 108 -5.12 -13.00 9.41
CA CYS A 108 -4.00 -13.58 10.17
C CYS A 108 -2.68 -13.49 9.38
N VAL A 109 -2.69 -13.89 8.10
CA VAL A 109 -1.51 -13.82 7.24
C VAL A 109 -1.04 -12.38 7.05
N GLN A 110 -1.97 -11.43 6.86
CA GLN A 110 -1.63 -10.01 6.76
C GLN A 110 -1.01 -9.48 8.06
N SER A 111 -1.55 -9.85 9.23
CA SER A 111 -1.01 -9.44 10.53
C SER A 111 0.38 -10.01 10.77
N LEU A 112 0.59 -11.29 10.46
CA LEU A 112 1.92 -11.92 10.53
C LEU A 112 2.90 -11.26 9.56
N GLY A 113 2.49 -11.02 8.32
CA GLY A 113 3.30 -10.33 7.33
C GLY A 113 3.70 -8.91 7.76
N SER A 114 2.78 -8.15 8.34
CA SER A 114 3.08 -6.80 8.85
C SER A 114 4.01 -6.84 10.05
N GLY A 115 3.85 -7.80 10.96
CA GLY A 115 4.75 -8.02 12.09
C GLY A 115 6.18 -8.35 11.63
N LEU A 116 6.33 -9.30 10.71
CA LEU A 116 7.63 -9.65 10.14
C LEU A 116 8.28 -8.48 9.38
N ALA A 117 7.50 -7.72 8.62
CA ALA A 117 7.99 -6.53 7.93
C ALA A 117 8.47 -5.46 8.91
N THR A 118 7.78 -5.28 10.04
CA THR A 118 8.19 -4.35 11.10
C THR A 118 9.51 -4.78 11.74
N LEU A 119 9.67 -6.07 12.06
CA LEU A 119 10.91 -6.61 12.61
C LEU A 119 12.08 -6.43 11.61
N ALA A 120 11.87 -6.80 10.35
CA ALA A 120 12.86 -6.64 9.30
C ALA A 120 13.26 -5.17 9.11
N SER A 121 12.30 -4.27 9.17
CA SER A 121 12.57 -2.83 9.07
C SER A 121 13.42 -2.33 10.24
N GLY A 122 13.17 -2.82 11.46
CA GLY A 122 13.97 -2.49 12.65
C GLY A 122 15.42 -3.00 12.60
N TRP A 123 15.69 -4.09 11.87
CA TRP A 123 17.06 -4.58 11.64
C TRP A 123 17.81 -3.82 10.56
N ILE A 124 17.10 -3.30 9.56
CA ILE A 124 17.70 -2.58 8.44
C ILE A 124 17.97 -1.11 8.81
N THR A 125 17.02 -0.49 9.55
CA THR A 125 17.10 0.91 9.92
C THR A 125 17.67 1.07 11.32
N TYR A 126 18.55 2.05 11.50
CA TYR A 126 19.01 2.45 12.83
C TYR A 126 18.84 3.96 13.00
N SER A 127 18.59 4.38 14.24
CA SER A 127 18.43 5.78 14.59
C SER A 127 19.70 6.28 15.25
N ASP A 128 20.21 7.43 14.81
CA ASP A 128 21.31 8.11 15.43
C ASP A 128 20.86 8.90 16.67
N SER A 129 21.80 9.41 17.46
CA SER A 129 21.56 10.27 18.63
C SER A 129 20.71 11.51 18.34
N ASN A 130 20.65 11.95 17.08
CA ASN A 130 19.82 13.04 16.60
C ASN A 130 18.45 12.59 16.07
N TYR A 131 18.01 11.35 16.35
CA TYR A 131 16.77 10.75 15.85
C TYR A 131 16.64 10.69 14.32
N ALA A 132 17.73 10.88 13.57
CA ALA A 132 17.75 10.66 12.14
C ALA A 132 17.76 9.15 11.85
N ILE A 133 16.89 8.72 10.92
CA ILE A 133 16.81 7.33 10.51
C ILE A 133 17.73 7.13 9.31
N HIS A 134 18.71 6.26 9.48
CA HIS A 134 19.64 5.82 8.43
C HIS A 134 19.08 4.58 7.71
N ASN A 135 19.53 4.35 6.48
CA ASN A 135 19.12 3.22 5.62
C ASN A 135 17.63 3.20 5.24
N TYR A 136 16.91 4.32 5.39
CA TYR A 136 15.50 4.40 5.05
C TYR A 136 15.23 4.16 3.55
N ASN A 137 16.16 4.54 2.69
CA ASN A 137 16.12 4.32 1.24
C ASN A 137 16.11 2.82 0.89
N ILE A 138 16.89 1.99 1.62
CA ILE A 138 16.93 0.54 1.42
C ILE A 138 15.54 -0.06 1.66
N LEU A 139 14.85 0.40 2.69
CA LEU A 139 13.50 -0.03 2.99
C LEU A 139 12.52 0.33 1.85
N GLY A 140 12.71 1.52 1.26
CA GLY A 140 11.95 1.94 0.08
C GLY A 140 12.17 1.04 -1.13
N TYR A 141 13.41 0.68 -1.44
CA TYR A 141 13.72 -0.22 -2.56
C TYR A 141 13.16 -1.62 -2.36
N ILE A 142 13.24 -2.17 -1.15
CA ILE A 142 12.62 -3.45 -0.82
C ILE A 142 11.10 -3.38 -1.01
N SER A 143 10.47 -2.31 -0.55
CA SER A 143 9.02 -2.10 -0.71
C SER A 143 8.61 -2.02 -2.19
N ILE A 144 9.40 -1.39 -3.03
CA ILE A 144 9.20 -1.32 -4.48
C ILE A 144 9.24 -2.72 -5.10
N ILE A 145 10.24 -3.53 -4.75
CA ILE A 145 10.37 -4.90 -5.25
C ILE A 145 9.15 -5.73 -4.86
N VAL A 146 8.73 -5.65 -3.58
CA VAL A 146 7.55 -6.38 -3.08
C VAL A 146 6.27 -5.94 -3.82
N ILE A 147 6.11 -4.65 -4.10
CA ILE A 147 4.96 -4.15 -4.87
C ILE A 147 4.99 -4.70 -6.31
N LEU A 148 6.13 -4.70 -6.97
CA LEU A 148 6.25 -5.26 -8.32
C LEU A 148 5.96 -6.76 -8.34
N MET A 149 6.41 -7.51 -7.33
CA MET A 149 6.03 -8.91 -7.15
C MET A 149 4.52 -9.07 -6.96
N SER A 150 3.87 -8.20 -6.18
CA SER A 150 2.42 -8.24 -5.99
C SER A 150 1.64 -7.97 -7.29
N VAL A 151 2.16 -7.10 -8.16
CA VAL A 151 1.60 -6.88 -9.51
C VAL A 151 1.67 -8.16 -10.34
N ALA A 152 2.80 -8.86 -10.35
CA ALA A 152 2.94 -10.14 -11.07
C ALA A 152 1.97 -11.20 -10.53
N MET A 153 1.78 -11.25 -9.20
CA MET A 153 0.80 -12.15 -8.58
C MET A 153 -0.65 -11.79 -8.93
N ALA A 154 -0.98 -10.50 -9.04
CA ALA A 154 -2.31 -10.06 -9.44
C ALA A 154 -2.68 -10.54 -10.85
N TYR A 155 -1.74 -10.56 -11.80
CA TYR A 155 -1.96 -11.14 -13.13
C TYR A 155 -2.23 -12.64 -13.06
N ARG A 156 -1.52 -13.38 -12.21
CA ARG A 156 -1.75 -14.83 -12.03
C ARG A 156 -3.11 -15.10 -11.39
N LEU A 157 -3.48 -14.34 -10.38
CA LEU A 157 -4.76 -14.50 -9.68
C LEU A 157 -5.94 -14.25 -10.62
N ASP A 158 -5.90 -13.18 -11.39
CA ASP A 158 -6.96 -12.84 -12.33
C ASP A 158 -7.13 -13.94 -13.41
N ARG A 159 -6.03 -14.51 -13.89
CA ARG A 159 -6.05 -15.64 -14.83
C ARG A 159 -6.70 -16.89 -14.23
N LEU A 160 -6.41 -17.20 -12.96
CA LEU A 160 -7.01 -18.33 -12.25
C LEU A 160 -8.51 -18.14 -12.02
N ILE A 161 -8.93 -16.93 -11.67
CA ILE A 161 -10.35 -16.57 -11.51
C ILE A 161 -11.09 -16.78 -12.83
N MET A 162 -10.55 -16.28 -13.95
CA MET A 162 -11.17 -16.48 -15.27
C MET A 162 -11.31 -17.97 -15.63
N LEU A 163 -10.27 -18.79 -15.40
CA LEU A 163 -10.32 -20.23 -15.68
C LEU A 163 -11.37 -20.93 -14.82
N HIS A 164 -11.52 -20.56 -13.57
CA HIS A 164 -12.50 -21.18 -12.66
C HIS A 164 -13.95 -20.90 -13.08
N PHE A 165 -14.23 -19.72 -13.60
CA PHE A 165 -15.55 -19.37 -14.12
C PHE A 165 -15.85 -20.00 -15.47
N THR A 166 -14.84 -20.18 -16.33
CA THR A 166 -15.02 -20.81 -17.66
C THR A 166 -15.30 -22.31 -17.54
N VAL A 167 -14.78 -22.99 -16.51
CA VAL A 167 -15.00 -24.43 -16.27
C VAL A 167 -16.40 -24.70 -15.64
N LYS A 168 -17.01 -23.71 -15.03
CA LYS A 168 -18.35 -23.83 -14.40
C LYS A 168 -19.52 -23.39 -15.29
N ALA A 169 -19.25 -22.80 -16.46
CA ALA A 169 -20.25 -22.44 -17.47
C ALA A 169 -20.37 -23.55 -18.53
#